data_33ebd2ca0454c18d62381b275668e179
#
_entry.id   33ebd2ca0454c18d62381b275668e179
#
_cell.length_a   1.000
_cell.length_b   1.000
_cell.length_c   1.000
_cell.angle_alpha   90.00
_cell.angle_beta   90.00
_cell.angle_gamma   90.00
#
_symmetry.space_group_name_H-M   'P 1'
#
loop_
_entity.id
_entity.type
_entity.pdbx_description
1 polymer ?
#
loop_
_entity_poly.entity_id
_entity_poly.type
_entity_poly.pdbx_seq_one_letter_code
_entity_poly.pdbx_strand_id
1 'polypeptide(L)'
;MLLLSLITLFAGPLLYQWLSGAHRIAATLERLIVAVLIGLVVILLVPDIIDPLGIAAFGLIFIGYVLPGLLEKLVKRAAEGLHLASLFIALFGLMLHALLDGAGLAGSELRASTGLAAAIILHRFGVGLMLWLIMQPAFGKRIAWLTLIMLAAVTIIGFEFSERFLPLAGDTLIAGIQAIIIGTIIHSLIHRGHVHRHNEG
;
A
#
# COMPACT_ATOMS: atom_id res chain seq x y z
N MET A 1 12.29 -3.58 10.49
CA MET A 1 10.89 -3.55 10.00
C MET A 1 10.75 -4.05 8.54
N LEU A 2 11.73 -3.80 7.67
CA LEU A 2 11.70 -4.21 6.26
C LEU A 2 11.43 -5.72 6.07
N LEU A 3 12.18 -6.59 6.75
CA LEU A 3 12.00 -8.05 6.63
C LEU A 3 10.57 -8.49 6.97
N LEU A 4 9.98 -7.94 8.03
CA LEU A 4 8.61 -8.26 8.43
C LEU A 4 7.60 -7.80 7.36
N SER A 5 7.81 -6.63 6.75
CA SER A 5 7.00 -6.12 5.65
C SER A 5 7.07 -7.03 4.41
N LEU A 6 8.24 -7.58 4.10
CA LEU A 6 8.39 -8.54 3.00
C LEU A 6 7.69 -9.87 3.33
N ILE A 7 7.84 -10.37 4.54
CA ILE A 7 7.16 -11.60 4.98
C ILE A 7 5.64 -11.42 4.85
N THR A 8 5.07 -10.31 5.30
CA THR A 8 3.63 -10.07 5.24
C THR A 8 3.11 -9.93 3.81
N LEU A 9 3.90 -9.37 2.89
CA LEU A 9 3.55 -9.33 1.46
C LEU A 9 3.30 -10.73 0.89
N PHE A 10 4.15 -11.70 1.24
CA PHE A 10 4.03 -13.08 0.77
C PHE A 10 3.07 -13.92 1.61
N ALA A 11 2.82 -13.55 2.86
CA ALA A 11 1.92 -14.27 3.75
C ALA A 11 0.46 -14.26 3.26
N GLY A 12 -0.01 -13.16 2.66
CA GLY A 12 -1.37 -13.05 2.11
C GLY A 12 -1.68 -14.15 1.09
N PRO A 13 -0.91 -14.29 0.00
CA PRO A 13 -1.08 -15.38 -0.98
C PRO A 13 -0.95 -16.78 -0.40
N LEU A 14 0.00 -17.00 0.51
CA LEU A 14 0.21 -18.29 1.15
C LEU A 14 -0.98 -18.69 2.03
N LEU A 15 -1.48 -17.75 2.83
CA LEU A 15 -2.66 -17.95 3.65
C LEU A 15 -3.91 -18.25 2.80
N TYR A 16 -4.08 -17.52 1.67
CA TYR A 16 -5.18 -17.78 0.74
C TYR A 16 -5.12 -19.19 0.16
N GLN A 17 -3.95 -19.68 -0.25
CA GLN A 17 -3.79 -21.04 -0.76
C GLN A 17 -4.15 -22.08 0.29
N TRP A 18 -3.83 -21.80 1.55
CA TRP A 18 -4.13 -22.70 2.69
C TRP A 18 -5.61 -22.65 3.09
N LEU A 19 -6.24 -21.46 3.00
CA LEU A 19 -7.65 -21.22 3.36
C LEU A 19 -8.62 -21.36 2.19
N SER A 20 -8.21 -21.87 1.03
CA SER A 20 -8.99 -21.88 -0.22
C SER A 20 -10.36 -22.60 -0.16
N GLY A 21 -10.72 -23.21 0.97
CA GLY A 21 -12.05 -23.76 1.27
C GLY A 21 -12.90 -22.94 2.27
N ALA A 22 -12.36 -21.87 2.87
CA ALA A 22 -13.00 -21.17 3.99
C ALA A 22 -13.31 -19.69 3.69
N HIS A 23 -14.13 -19.41 2.68
CA HIS A 23 -14.50 -18.05 2.24
C HIS A 23 -14.98 -17.12 3.37
N ARG A 24 -15.73 -17.65 4.36
CA ARG A 24 -16.22 -16.83 5.49
C ARG A 24 -15.10 -16.35 6.40
N ILE A 25 -14.08 -17.17 6.64
CA ILE A 25 -12.92 -16.82 7.48
C ILE A 25 -12.09 -15.74 6.78
N ALA A 26 -11.87 -15.86 5.47
CA ALA A 26 -11.15 -14.88 4.66
C ALA A 26 -11.83 -13.49 4.72
N ALA A 27 -13.15 -13.44 4.53
CA ALA A 27 -13.92 -12.18 4.59
C ALA A 27 -13.90 -11.53 5.98
N THR A 28 -13.96 -12.33 7.06
CA THR A 28 -13.88 -11.83 8.43
C THR A 28 -12.49 -11.28 8.73
N LEU A 29 -11.44 -11.98 8.32
CA LEU A 29 -10.06 -11.56 8.48
C LEU A 29 -9.79 -10.24 7.73
N GLU A 30 -10.29 -10.10 6.50
CA GLU A 30 -10.18 -8.87 5.72
C GLU A 30 -10.84 -7.69 6.43
N ARG A 31 -12.07 -7.84 6.94
CA ARG A 31 -12.76 -6.79 7.69
C ARG A 31 -12.00 -6.39 8.96
N LEU A 32 -11.45 -7.36 9.67
CA LEU A 32 -10.65 -7.10 10.86
C LEU A 32 -9.38 -6.31 10.52
N ILE A 33 -8.66 -6.71 9.47
CA ILE A 33 -7.46 -6.00 9.00
C ILE A 33 -7.79 -4.56 8.63
N VAL A 34 -8.88 -4.32 7.88
CA VAL A 34 -9.33 -2.98 7.50
C VAL A 34 -9.68 -2.14 8.74
N ALA A 35 -10.40 -2.70 9.70
CA ALA A 35 -10.77 -2.00 10.93
C ALA A 35 -9.55 -1.62 11.76
N VAL A 36 -8.59 -2.55 11.91
CA VAL A 36 -7.32 -2.28 12.63
C VAL A 36 -6.49 -1.22 11.90
N LEU A 37 -6.42 -1.26 10.57
CA LEU A 37 -5.72 -0.25 9.78
C LEU A 37 -6.35 1.15 9.92
N ILE A 38 -7.67 1.25 9.88
CA ILE A 38 -8.36 2.52 10.12
C ILE A 38 -8.03 3.04 11.51
N GLY A 39 -8.10 2.20 12.54
CA GLY A 39 -7.75 2.56 13.90
C GLY A 39 -6.32 3.06 14.03
N LEU A 40 -5.35 2.35 13.44
CA LEU A 40 -3.93 2.77 13.42
C LEU A 40 -3.73 4.12 12.74
N VAL A 41 -4.37 4.33 11.58
CA VAL A 41 -4.27 5.60 10.85
C VAL A 41 -4.80 6.76 11.69
N VAL A 42 -6.00 6.64 12.23
CA VAL A 42 -6.68 7.74 12.93
C VAL A 42 -6.03 8.03 14.29
N ILE A 43 -5.66 6.99 15.05
CA ILE A 43 -5.24 7.13 16.45
C ILE A 43 -3.73 7.39 16.55
N LEU A 44 -2.91 6.78 15.70
CA LEU A 44 -1.46 6.85 15.80
C LEU A 44 -0.80 7.69 14.72
N LEU A 45 -1.20 7.53 13.44
CA LEU A 45 -0.47 8.14 12.34
C LEU A 45 -0.83 9.62 12.13
N VAL A 46 -2.12 9.96 12.20
CA VAL A 46 -2.55 11.34 11.97
C VAL A 46 -1.99 12.29 13.04
N PRO A 47 -2.00 11.99 14.35
CA PRO A 47 -1.35 12.83 15.35
C PRO A 47 0.16 13.01 15.12
N ASP A 48 0.89 11.93 14.80
CA ASP A 48 2.35 11.94 14.59
C ASP A 48 2.83 12.93 13.52
N ILE A 49 2.01 13.22 12.51
CA ILE A 49 2.36 14.13 11.42
C ILE A 49 1.81 15.54 11.62
N ILE A 50 0.82 15.74 12.47
CA ILE A 50 0.27 17.07 12.76
C ILE A 50 1.29 17.92 13.52
N ASP A 51 2.01 17.35 14.48
CA ASP A 51 3.01 18.07 15.26
C ASP A 51 4.08 18.78 14.40
N PRO A 52 4.76 18.10 13.44
CA PRO A 52 5.78 18.75 12.61
C PRO A 52 5.23 19.56 11.42
N LEU A 53 4.01 19.31 10.95
CA LEU A 53 3.46 19.90 9.72
C LEU A 53 2.30 20.87 9.96
N GLY A 54 1.67 20.80 11.13
CA GLY A 54 0.46 21.58 11.41
C GLY A 54 -0.66 21.30 10.42
N ILE A 55 -1.32 22.34 9.96
CA ILE A 55 -2.44 22.24 9.00
C ILE A 55 -2.02 21.71 7.63
N ALA A 56 -0.75 21.84 7.24
CA ALA A 56 -0.24 21.31 5.98
C ALA A 56 -0.31 19.78 5.89
N ALA A 57 -0.34 19.08 7.05
CA ALA A 57 -0.53 17.64 7.12
C ALA A 57 -1.80 17.19 6.38
N PHE A 58 -2.92 17.87 6.58
CA PHE A 58 -4.19 17.54 5.92
C PHE A 58 -4.13 17.73 4.41
N GLY A 59 -3.44 18.76 3.94
CA GLY A 59 -3.22 18.99 2.50
C GLY A 59 -2.41 17.86 1.86
N LEU A 60 -1.35 17.41 2.52
CA LEU A 60 -0.50 16.33 2.03
C LEU A 60 -1.19 14.96 2.08
N ILE A 61 -1.98 14.68 3.15
CA ILE A 61 -2.83 13.49 3.21
C ILE A 61 -3.83 13.51 2.05
N PHE A 62 -4.46 14.65 1.78
CA PHE A 62 -5.41 14.78 0.68
C PHE A 62 -4.76 14.54 -0.68
N ILE A 63 -3.56 15.09 -0.92
CA ILE A 63 -2.77 14.82 -2.13
C ILE A 63 -2.51 13.30 -2.25
N GLY A 64 -2.02 12.67 -1.18
CA GLY A 64 -1.78 11.22 -1.15
C GLY A 64 -3.05 10.40 -1.38
N TYR A 65 -4.19 10.85 -0.89
CA TYR A 65 -5.49 10.20 -1.12
C TYR A 65 -5.95 10.31 -2.58
N VAL A 66 -5.77 11.45 -3.21
CA VAL A 66 -6.25 11.70 -4.58
C VAL A 66 -5.32 11.07 -5.63
N LEU A 67 -4.02 10.99 -5.35
CA LEU A 67 -3.00 10.54 -6.29
C LEU A 67 -3.27 9.16 -6.92
N PRO A 68 -3.60 8.09 -6.15
CA PRO A 68 -3.94 6.79 -6.74
C PRO A 68 -5.17 6.85 -7.64
N GLY A 69 -6.20 7.60 -7.25
CA GLY A 69 -7.42 7.78 -8.06
C GLY A 69 -7.18 8.52 -9.39
N LEU A 70 -6.24 9.46 -9.41
CA LEU A 70 -5.81 10.12 -10.65
C LEU A 70 -5.06 9.15 -11.55
N LEU A 71 -4.15 8.35 -11.00
CA LEU A 71 -3.43 7.30 -11.74
C LEU A 71 -4.41 6.27 -12.31
N GLU A 72 -5.40 5.83 -11.53
CA GLU A 72 -6.44 4.91 -12.01
C GLU A 72 -7.26 5.50 -13.18
N LYS A 73 -7.64 6.77 -13.13
CA LYS A 73 -8.32 7.46 -14.24
C LYS A 73 -7.45 7.54 -15.49
N LEU A 74 -6.16 7.80 -15.34
CA LEU A 74 -5.20 7.79 -16.43
C LEU A 74 -5.07 6.41 -17.07
N VAL A 75 -5.00 5.36 -16.24
CA VAL A 75 -4.99 3.96 -16.69
C VAL A 75 -6.26 3.63 -17.48
N LYS A 76 -7.44 3.99 -16.96
CA LYS A 76 -8.72 3.73 -17.63
C LYS A 76 -8.81 4.45 -18.99
N ARG A 77 -8.41 5.72 -19.07
CA ARG A 77 -8.37 6.46 -20.34
C ARG A 77 -7.38 5.87 -21.35
N ALA A 78 -6.21 5.41 -20.88
CA ALA A 78 -5.24 4.74 -21.75
C ALA A 78 -5.74 3.36 -22.22
N ALA A 79 -6.56 2.66 -21.41
CA ALA A 79 -7.13 1.36 -21.76
C ALA A 79 -8.15 1.43 -22.90
N GLU A 80 -8.85 2.54 -23.05
CA GLU A 80 -9.79 2.78 -24.16
C GLU A 80 -9.09 2.84 -25.54
N GLY A 81 -7.79 3.17 -25.57
CA GLY A 81 -7.01 3.27 -26.79
C GLY A 81 -5.95 2.17 -27.02
N LEU A 82 -5.31 1.67 -25.97
CA LEU A 82 -4.17 0.77 -26.04
C LEU A 82 -4.09 -0.11 -24.79
N HIS A 83 -4.56 -1.35 -24.85
CA HIS A 83 -4.53 -2.30 -23.71
C HIS A 83 -3.15 -2.50 -23.09
N LEU A 84 -2.09 -2.47 -23.89
CA LEU A 84 -0.70 -2.57 -23.40
C LEU A 84 -0.28 -1.34 -22.58
N ALA A 85 -0.63 -0.13 -23.01
CA ALA A 85 -0.28 1.10 -22.28
C ALA A 85 -0.93 1.14 -20.89
N SER A 86 -2.18 0.70 -20.76
CA SER A 86 -2.87 0.65 -19.47
C SER A 86 -2.19 -0.31 -18.49
N LEU A 87 -1.72 -1.47 -18.98
CA LEU A 87 -0.99 -2.45 -18.18
C LEU A 87 0.34 -1.87 -17.67
N PHE A 88 1.10 -1.17 -18.54
CA PHE A 88 2.36 -0.54 -18.14
C PHE A 88 2.14 0.58 -17.12
N ILE A 89 1.11 1.42 -17.28
CA ILE A 89 0.79 2.49 -16.33
C ILE A 89 0.36 1.92 -14.98
N ALA A 90 -0.47 0.87 -14.98
CA ALA A 90 -0.87 0.18 -13.76
C ALA A 90 0.32 -0.44 -13.02
N LEU A 91 1.22 -1.10 -13.77
CA LEU A 91 2.44 -1.68 -13.22
C LEU A 91 3.37 -0.61 -12.67
N PHE A 92 3.56 0.50 -13.40
CA PHE A 92 4.35 1.65 -12.92
C PHE A 92 3.76 2.25 -11.64
N GLY A 93 2.44 2.46 -11.58
CA GLY A 93 1.76 2.94 -10.37
C GLY A 93 1.95 2.02 -9.17
N LEU A 94 1.87 0.71 -9.40
CA LEU A 94 2.11 -0.30 -8.38
C LEU A 94 3.57 -0.30 -7.88
N MET A 95 4.53 -0.10 -8.80
CA MET A 95 5.95 0.04 -8.46
C MET A 95 6.22 1.30 -7.63
N LEU A 96 5.64 2.44 -8.05
CA LEU A 96 5.76 3.69 -7.31
C LEU A 96 5.18 3.54 -5.90
N HIS A 97 4.04 2.86 -5.77
CA HIS A 97 3.45 2.55 -4.47
C HIS A 97 4.39 1.70 -3.60
N ALA A 98 4.98 0.65 -4.15
CA ALA A 98 5.92 -0.20 -3.43
C ALA A 98 7.21 0.55 -3.02
N LEU A 99 7.67 1.48 -3.87
CA LEU A 99 8.80 2.36 -3.56
C LEU A 99 8.49 3.27 -2.36
N LEU A 100 7.29 3.87 -2.35
CA LEU A 100 6.82 4.72 -1.25
C LEU A 100 6.63 3.94 0.05
N ASP A 101 6.13 2.70 -0.02
CA ASP A 101 6.07 1.81 1.16
C ASP A 101 7.45 1.58 1.77
N GLY A 102 8.46 1.32 0.91
CA GLY A 102 9.85 1.20 1.35
C GLY A 102 10.38 2.48 2.01
N ALA A 103 10.12 3.62 1.37
CA ALA A 103 10.49 4.93 1.92
C ALA A 103 9.79 5.21 3.25
N GLY A 104 8.51 4.84 3.37
CA GLY A 104 7.75 4.96 4.61
C GLY A 104 8.31 4.12 5.75
N LEU A 105 8.76 2.89 5.45
CA LEU A 105 9.43 2.04 6.45
C LEU A 105 10.74 2.65 6.93
N ALA A 106 11.60 3.15 6.03
CA ALA A 106 12.83 3.83 6.40
C ALA A 106 12.54 5.09 7.24
N GLY A 107 11.57 5.91 6.83
CA GLY A 107 11.14 7.09 7.59
C GLY A 107 10.56 6.73 8.97
N SER A 108 9.86 5.59 9.09
CA SER A 108 9.33 5.12 10.37
C SER A 108 10.44 4.70 11.34
N GLU A 109 11.53 4.12 10.84
CA GLU A 109 12.70 3.76 11.66
C GLU A 109 13.44 5.01 12.14
N LEU A 110 13.65 5.99 11.26
CA LEU A 110 14.32 7.24 11.60
C LEU A 110 13.56 8.05 12.67
N ARG A 111 12.24 8.05 12.64
CA ARG A 111 11.39 8.79 13.59
C ARG A 111 10.91 7.94 14.76
N ALA A 112 11.33 6.69 14.87
CA ALA A 112 10.82 5.71 15.84
C ALA A 112 9.28 5.57 15.85
N SER A 113 8.63 5.82 14.70
CA SER A 113 7.17 5.70 14.55
C SER A 113 6.75 4.26 14.33
N THR A 114 6.51 3.55 15.43
CA THR A 114 6.04 2.14 15.39
C THR A 114 4.66 2.00 14.75
N GLY A 115 3.81 3.03 14.87
CA GLY A 115 2.48 3.07 14.28
C GLY A 115 2.52 3.04 12.75
N LEU A 116 3.38 3.86 12.13
CA LEU A 116 3.52 3.88 10.67
C LEU A 116 4.09 2.55 10.16
N ALA A 117 5.13 2.02 10.81
CA ALA A 117 5.68 0.72 10.44
C ALA A 117 4.61 -0.38 10.50
N ALA A 118 3.84 -0.45 11.59
CA ALA A 118 2.77 -1.43 11.76
C ALA A 118 1.68 -1.29 10.70
N ALA A 119 1.28 -0.05 10.35
CA ALA A 119 0.28 0.21 9.32
C ALA A 119 0.76 -0.25 7.94
N ILE A 120 2.00 0.07 7.56
CA ILE A 120 2.57 -0.38 6.29
C ILE A 120 2.67 -1.92 6.25
N ILE A 121 3.17 -2.55 7.30
CA ILE A 121 3.30 -4.02 7.38
C ILE A 121 1.94 -4.69 7.22
N LEU A 122 0.91 -4.23 7.93
CA LEU A 122 -0.43 -4.79 7.86
C LEU A 122 -1.08 -4.53 6.50
N HIS A 123 -0.89 -3.32 5.94
CA HIS A 123 -1.37 -2.95 4.60
C HIS A 123 -0.75 -3.86 3.53
N ARG A 124 0.52 -4.18 3.63
CA ARG A 124 1.22 -5.05 2.66
C ARG A 124 0.69 -6.48 2.62
N PHE A 125 0.23 -7.01 3.74
CA PHE A 125 -0.50 -8.27 3.73
C PHE A 125 -1.72 -8.20 2.79
N GLY A 126 -2.51 -7.15 2.90
CA GLY A 126 -3.67 -6.93 2.04
C GLY A 126 -3.31 -6.69 0.57
N VAL A 127 -2.22 -5.95 0.30
CA VAL A 127 -1.71 -5.73 -1.07
C VAL A 127 -1.27 -7.04 -1.70
N GLY A 128 -0.50 -7.87 -0.98
CA GLY A 128 -0.05 -9.17 -1.47
C GLY A 128 -1.21 -10.11 -1.79
N LEU A 129 -2.21 -10.16 -0.91
CA LEU A 129 -3.41 -10.96 -1.10
C LEU A 129 -4.22 -10.49 -2.32
N MET A 130 -4.50 -9.18 -2.43
CA MET A 130 -5.27 -8.61 -3.54
C MET A 130 -4.56 -8.82 -4.87
N LEU A 131 -3.25 -8.58 -4.91
CA LEU A 131 -2.46 -8.78 -6.12
C LEU A 131 -2.48 -10.24 -6.57
N TRP A 132 -2.39 -11.17 -5.64
CA TRP A 132 -2.52 -12.59 -5.93
C TRP A 132 -3.88 -12.95 -6.53
N LEU A 133 -4.97 -12.46 -5.94
CA LEU A 133 -6.35 -12.71 -6.39
C LEU A 133 -6.63 -12.15 -7.79
N ILE A 134 -5.94 -11.08 -8.20
CA ILE A 134 -6.08 -10.49 -9.53
C ILE A 134 -5.16 -11.19 -10.53
N MET A 135 -3.88 -11.37 -10.19
CA MET A 135 -2.87 -11.84 -11.13
C MET A 135 -2.93 -13.35 -11.39
N GLN A 136 -3.23 -14.14 -10.35
CA GLN A 136 -3.22 -15.60 -10.48
C GLN A 136 -4.32 -16.12 -11.44
N PRO A 137 -5.58 -15.65 -11.40
CA PRO A 137 -6.59 -16.07 -12.38
C PRO A 137 -6.34 -15.54 -13.78
N ALA A 138 -5.79 -14.32 -13.91
CA ALA A 138 -5.59 -13.66 -15.20
C ALA A 138 -4.36 -14.16 -15.96
N PHE A 139 -3.24 -14.38 -15.25
CA PHE A 139 -1.93 -14.64 -15.86
C PHE A 139 -1.22 -15.90 -15.34
N GLY A 140 -1.85 -16.61 -14.40
CA GLY A 140 -1.29 -17.81 -13.80
C GLY A 140 -0.32 -17.58 -12.64
N LYS A 141 -0.03 -18.67 -11.91
CA LYS A 141 0.77 -18.63 -10.67
C LYS A 141 2.18 -18.06 -10.86
N ARG A 142 2.84 -18.36 -11.99
CA ARG A 142 4.23 -17.92 -12.23
C ARG A 142 4.31 -16.39 -12.32
N ILE A 143 3.41 -15.76 -13.07
CA ILE A 143 3.39 -14.31 -13.24
C ILE A 143 2.97 -13.63 -11.92
N ALA A 144 2.00 -14.19 -11.19
CA ALA A 144 1.62 -13.66 -9.89
C ALA A 144 2.80 -13.64 -8.90
N TRP A 145 3.58 -14.72 -8.81
CA TRP A 145 4.79 -14.75 -7.98
C TRP A 145 5.86 -13.78 -8.45
N LEU A 146 6.08 -13.68 -9.76
CA LEU A 146 7.05 -12.74 -10.32
C LEU A 146 6.69 -11.29 -9.97
N THR A 147 5.41 -10.93 -10.05
CA THR A 147 4.93 -9.59 -9.69
C THR A 147 5.16 -9.29 -8.19
N LEU A 148 4.90 -10.26 -7.30
CA LEU A 148 5.19 -10.10 -5.87
C LEU A 148 6.68 -9.94 -5.59
N ILE A 149 7.53 -10.73 -6.25
CA ILE A 149 8.99 -10.62 -6.11
C ILE A 149 9.46 -9.25 -6.60
N MET A 150 8.92 -8.78 -7.71
CA MET A 150 9.25 -7.46 -8.25
C MET A 150 8.82 -6.34 -7.29
N LEU A 151 7.62 -6.44 -6.70
CA LEU A 151 7.18 -5.51 -5.65
C LEU A 151 8.11 -5.51 -4.43
N ALA A 152 8.52 -6.69 -3.98
CA ALA A 152 9.47 -6.84 -2.88
C ALA A 152 10.82 -6.17 -3.21
N ALA A 153 11.34 -6.39 -4.41
CA ALA A 153 12.59 -5.78 -4.85
C ALA A 153 12.50 -4.24 -4.90
N VAL A 154 11.42 -3.69 -5.45
CA VAL A 154 11.21 -2.23 -5.50
C VAL A 154 11.05 -1.64 -4.10
N THR A 155 10.41 -2.36 -3.17
CA THR A 155 10.34 -1.92 -1.77
C THR A 155 11.72 -1.87 -1.11
N ILE A 156 12.56 -2.87 -1.34
CA ILE A 156 13.93 -2.88 -0.83
C ILE A 156 14.69 -1.67 -1.40
N ILE A 157 14.58 -1.41 -2.69
CA ILE A 157 15.21 -0.24 -3.34
C ILE A 157 14.71 1.06 -2.69
N GLY A 158 13.39 1.19 -2.48
CA GLY A 158 12.80 2.36 -1.83
C GLY A 158 13.30 2.56 -0.40
N PHE A 159 13.41 1.47 0.37
CA PHE A 159 13.93 1.49 1.73
C PHE A 159 15.41 1.92 1.76
N GLU A 160 16.28 1.23 1.02
CA GLU A 160 17.72 1.51 0.98
C GLU A 160 18.04 2.93 0.49
N PHE A 161 17.33 3.37 -0.56
CA PHE A 161 17.48 4.73 -1.06
C PHE A 161 17.07 5.75 0.01
N SER A 162 15.92 5.54 0.65
CA SER A 162 15.39 6.47 1.64
C SER A 162 16.21 6.48 2.93
N GLU A 163 16.72 5.33 3.39
CA GLU A 163 17.61 5.26 4.55
C GLU A 163 18.86 6.12 4.38
N ARG A 164 19.37 6.22 3.15
CA ARG A 164 20.57 7.04 2.84
C ARG A 164 20.26 8.52 2.68
N PHE A 165 19.13 8.88 2.10
CA PHE A 165 18.81 10.25 1.70
C PHE A 165 17.89 10.98 2.70
N LEU A 166 16.98 10.30 3.38
CA LEU A 166 16.07 10.93 4.35
C LEU A 166 16.79 11.62 5.52
N PRO A 167 17.89 11.10 6.10
CA PRO A 167 18.60 11.80 7.17
C PRO A 167 19.13 13.17 6.75
N LEU A 168 19.36 13.36 5.43
CA LEU A 168 19.83 14.63 4.86
C LEU A 168 18.69 15.63 4.62
N ALA A 169 17.46 15.15 4.65
CA ALA A 169 16.29 15.89 4.18
C ALA A 169 15.55 16.67 5.28
N GLY A 170 15.86 16.41 6.54
CA GLY A 170 15.21 17.04 7.71
C GLY A 170 13.80 16.49 8.02
N ASP A 171 13.36 16.71 9.26
CA ASP A 171 12.13 16.13 9.83
C ASP A 171 10.86 16.52 9.07
N THR A 172 10.78 17.75 8.57
CA THR A 172 9.62 18.25 7.85
C THR A 172 9.39 17.50 6.55
N LEU A 173 10.46 17.18 5.78
CA LEU A 173 10.31 16.43 4.54
C LEU A 173 9.92 14.98 4.82
N ILE A 174 10.51 14.36 5.85
CA ILE A 174 10.14 13.00 6.27
C ILE A 174 8.67 12.93 6.66
N ALA A 175 8.20 13.88 7.48
CA ALA A 175 6.80 13.98 7.87
C ALA A 175 5.88 14.23 6.65
N GLY A 176 6.32 15.03 5.68
CA GLY A 176 5.59 15.26 4.43
C GLY A 176 5.40 13.99 3.60
N ILE A 177 6.46 13.19 3.44
CA ILE A 177 6.38 11.89 2.75
C ILE A 177 5.45 10.94 3.52
N GLN A 178 5.53 10.89 4.84
CA GLN A 178 4.66 10.08 5.67
C GLN A 178 3.19 10.48 5.51
N ALA A 179 2.90 11.79 5.46
CA ALA A 179 1.53 12.28 5.24
C ALA A 179 0.95 11.82 3.88
N ILE A 180 1.75 11.85 2.82
CA ILE A 180 1.35 11.33 1.50
C ILE A 180 1.09 9.82 1.57
N ILE A 181 1.96 9.05 2.22
CA ILE A 181 1.81 7.60 2.39
C ILE A 181 0.51 7.28 3.15
N ILE A 182 0.23 8.00 4.24
CA ILE A 182 -1.03 7.87 4.99
C ILE A 182 -2.23 8.11 4.07
N GLY A 183 -2.18 9.13 3.24
CA GLY A 183 -3.23 9.41 2.24
C GLY A 183 -3.45 8.24 1.26
N THR A 184 -2.37 7.62 0.76
CA THR A 184 -2.48 6.45 -0.13
C THR A 184 -3.06 5.22 0.58
N ILE A 185 -2.73 5.01 1.84
CA ILE A 185 -3.31 3.93 2.67
C ILE A 185 -4.81 4.17 2.85
N ILE A 186 -5.24 5.39 3.21
CA ILE A 186 -6.64 5.76 3.35
C ILE A 186 -7.41 5.52 2.03
N HIS A 187 -6.83 5.93 0.89
CA HIS A 187 -7.41 5.67 -0.44
C HIS A 187 -7.68 4.19 -0.65
N SER A 188 -6.69 3.34 -0.40
CA SER A 188 -6.80 1.90 -0.60
C SER A 188 -7.85 1.25 0.31
N LEU A 189 -8.02 1.76 1.55
CA LEU A 189 -9.01 1.25 2.50
C LEU A 189 -10.44 1.58 2.07
N ILE A 190 -10.67 2.80 1.59
CA ILE A 190 -12.00 3.27 1.16
C ILE A 190 -12.45 2.58 -0.13
N HIS A 191 -11.55 2.43 -1.11
CA HIS A 191 -11.90 1.83 -2.41
C HIS A 191 -12.12 0.32 -2.35
N ARG A 192 -11.50 -0.40 -1.42
CA ARG A 192 -11.81 -1.82 -1.18
C ARG A 192 -13.27 -2.06 -0.77
N GLY A 193 -13.88 -1.15 -0.02
CA GLY A 193 -15.27 -1.27 0.43
C GLY A 193 -16.33 -1.23 -0.67
N HIS A 194 -15.99 -0.76 -1.88
CA HIS A 194 -16.93 -0.61 -2.99
C HIS A 194 -17.01 -1.83 -3.91
N VAL A 195 -15.98 -2.66 -3.98
CA VAL A 195 -15.94 -3.85 -4.87
C VAL A 195 -16.90 -4.95 -4.41
N HIS A 196 -17.18 -5.07 -3.11
CA HIS A 196 -18.05 -6.12 -2.58
C HIS A 196 -19.56 -5.84 -2.69
N ARG A 197 -19.99 -4.59 -2.97
CA ARG A 197 -21.43 -4.27 -3.06
C ARG A 197 -22.09 -4.60 -4.40
N HIS A 198 -21.35 -4.89 -5.45
CA HIS A 198 -21.91 -5.18 -6.78
C HIS A 198 -22.18 -6.67 -7.06
N ASN A 199 -21.85 -7.58 -6.16
CA ASN A 199 -22.08 -9.02 -6.33
C ASN A 199 -23.26 -9.57 -5.50
N GLU A 200 -24.05 -8.73 -4.83
CA GLU A 200 -25.22 -9.12 -4.06
C GLU A 200 -26.55 -8.52 -4.62
N GLY A 201 -26.59 -8.26 -5.94
CA GLY A 201 -27.78 -7.80 -6.64
C GLY A 201 -28.23 -8.78 -7.71
#